data_57c96e30e37ef9a0b15e5a871e959d9f
#
_entry.id   57c96e30e37ef9a0b15e5a871e959d9f
#
_cell.length_a   1.000
_cell.length_b   1.000
_cell.length_c   1.000
_cell.angle_alpha   90.00
_cell.angle_beta   90.00
_cell.angle_gamma   90.00
#
_symmetry.space_group_name_H-M   'P 1'
#
loop_
_entity.id
_entity.type
_entity.pdbx_description
1 polymer ?
#
loop_
_entity_poly.entity_id
_entity_poly.type
_entity_poly.pdbx_seq_one_letter_code
_entity_poly.pdbx_strand_id
1 'polypeptide(L)'
;MFNTIGKIYMISRAKRNFKFISGDSQKYYAQVIDGEERASALTRAAGEKIPVIAVMRKTEFLTDFLKSSYCDDEADRMSIKLIIASLVAGLVGGILAFINPFGSEFATSGAENPLYWAISAAIATILAVTPFSLLFVVNRPLSRASKKLSECNAALLGYDAAIEFSDVNTVMTDAKTLFPAGSVQIKKLKRWQKKNSIIKTSVDEAILMAASLAIHTDGILSYPFYDMTLGNKELLKKVDNCIYEDNCGVTGWIGTKRVMLGGRALMEMHNIDLPNKKNERKYCPEGLEPVYLAVSGDIVAMFVVGMTANPEIQSTLKTLQSRGITVLVHTTDSLVTAESLADIFELDPSLVKVLPHEAHEEYSESTKYTSRGNGGLSCSGTFTSFARAIMAAKNLVRDFSLSKAIMLGSSALGLLLVLVMVLLREMTLLTPSVITLYNTVAVLAMMAVQNVRKY
;
A
#
# COMPACT_ATOMS: atom_id res chain seq x y z
N MET A 1 13.24 -21.45 -20.14
CA MET A 1 12.81 -20.80 -21.41
C MET A 1 11.45 -20.12 -21.28
N PHE A 2 10.37 -20.82 -20.97
CA PHE A 2 9.02 -20.19 -20.87
C PHE A 2 8.90 -19.17 -19.75
N ASN A 3 9.47 -19.42 -18.57
CA ASN A 3 9.49 -18.42 -17.47
C ASN A 3 10.22 -17.14 -17.91
N THR A 4 11.31 -17.28 -18.65
CA THR A 4 12.06 -16.15 -19.24
C THR A 4 11.19 -15.33 -20.21
N ILE A 5 10.38 -15.97 -21.05
CA ILE A 5 9.45 -15.29 -21.98
C ILE A 5 8.38 -14.55 -21.18
N GLY A 6 7.79 -15.18 -20.16
CA GLY A 6 6.85 -14.54 -19.25
C GLY A 6 7.45 -13.31 -18.56
N LYS A 7 8.67 -13.40 -18.05
CA LYS A 7 9.42 -12.29 -17.46
C LYS A 7 9.66 -11.15 -18.46
N ILE A 8 10.09 -11.45 -19.69
CA ILE A 8 10.29 -10.44 -20.74
C ILE A 8 8.99 -9.68 -21.02
N TYR A 9 7.86 -10.38 -21.13
CA TYR A 9 6.56 -9.75 -21.31
C TYR A 9 6.19 -8.84 -20.13
N MET A 10 6.40 -9.33 -18.92
CA MET A 10 6.12 -8.58 -17.70
C MET A 10 7.03 -7.37 -17.54
N ILE A 11 8.32 -7.50 -17.83
CA ILE A 11 9.28 -6.38 -17.85
C ILE A 11 8.84 -5.30 -18.83
N SER A 12 8.41 -5.70 -20.04
CA SER A 12 7.90 -4.76 -21.05
C SER A 12 6.67 -3.98 -20.57
N ARG A 13 5.79 -4.63 -19.79
CA ARG A 13 4.58 -4.00 -19.23
C ARG A 13 4.91 -3.10 -18.03
N ALA A 14 5.70 -3.60 -17.07
CA ALA A 14 6.17 -2.83 -15.94
C ALA A 14 6.98 -1.60 -16.37
N LYS A 15 7.81 -1.75 -17.43
CA LYS A 15 8.58 -0.67 -18.03
C LYS A 15 7.70 0.47 -18.55
N ARG A 16 6.51 0.17 -19.10
CA ARG A 16 5.55 1.21 -19.53
C ARG A 16 5.02 2.00 -18.33
N ASN A 17 4.56 1.32 -17.29
CA ASN A 17 4.07 1.99 -16.08
C ASN A 17 5.18 2.78 -15.41
N PHE A 18 6.37 2.20 -15.27
CA PHE A 18 7.52 2.84 -14.68
C PHE A 18 7.96 4.08 -15.48
N LYS A 19 7.97 4.00 -16.81
CA LYS A 19 8.31 5.15 -17.68
C LYS A 19 7.33 6.29 -17.51
N PHE A 20 6.04 6.01 -17.33
CA PHE A 20 5.04 7.03 -17.05
C PHE A 20 5.34 7.73 -15.71
N ILE A 21 5.53 6.96 -14.63
CA ILE A 21 5.85 7.50 -13.30
C ILE A 21 7.21 8.22 -13.30
N SER A 22 8.23 7.66 -13.98
CA SER A 22 9.57 8.23 -14.02
C SER A 22 9.69 9.46 -14.92
N GLY A 23 8.70 9.70 -15.77
CA GLY A 23 8.62 10.90 -16.63
C GLY A 23 8.16 12.16 -15.90
N ASP A 24 7.51 12.01 -14.73
CA ASP A 24 7.08 13.14 -13.91
C ASP A 24 8.25 13.83 -13.21
N SER A 25 8.11 15.13 -13.00
CA SER A 25 9.09 15.95 -12.24
C SER A 25 9.16 15.55 -10.76
N GLN A 26 8.08 14.97 -10.24
CA GLN A 26 7.99 14.50 -8.87
C GLN A 26 7.76 12.98 -8.85
N LYS A 27 8.68 12.25 -8.24
CA LYS A 27 8.65 10.79 -8.16
C LYS A 27 8.46 10.36 -6.72
N TYR A 28 7.62 9.36 -6.52
CA TYR A 28 7.32 8.81 -5.20
C TYR A 28 7.49 7.29 -5.21
N TYR A 29 7.93 6.76 -4.09
CA TYR A 29 8.05 5.32 -3.87
C TYR A 29 7.58 4.97 -2.47
N ALA A 30 7.17 3.71 -2.29
CA ALA A 30 6.86 3.16 -0.99
C ALA A 30 8.12 2.61 -0.33
N GLN A 31 8.23 2.79 0.97
CA GLN A 31 9.29 2.24 1.82
C GLN A 31 8.66 1.62 3.05
N VAL A 32 9.20 0.51 3.52
CA VAL A 32 8.83 -0.13 4.79
C VAL A 32 9.78 0.35 5.88
N ILE A 33 9.21 0.67 7.04
CA ILE A 33 9.93 0.94 8.28
C ILE A 33 9.62 -0.24 9.19
N ASP A 34 10.65 -1.02 9.52
CA ASP A 34 10.53 -2.17 10.40
C ASP A 34 10.60 -1.74 11.87
N GLY A 35 9.60 -2.12 12.66
CA GLY A 35 9.49 -1.68 14.05
C GLY A 35 10.44 -2.36 15.02
N GLU A 36 11.14 -3.42 14.57
CA GLU A 36 12.11 -4.15 15.43
C GLU A 36 13.37 -3.34 15.73
N GLU A 37 13.76 -2.41 14.85
CA GLU A 37 14.98 -1.62 15.03
C GLU A 37 14.81 -0.40 15.96
N ARG A 38 13.58 0.01 16.27
CA ARG A 38 13.34 1.22 17.08
C ARG A 38 12.13 1.06 18.00
N ALA A 39 12.35 1.13 19.30
CA ALA A 39 11.30 1.47 20.28
C ALA A 39 10.87 2.95 20.08
N SER A 40 10.50 3.31 18.86
CA SER A 40 10.27 4.67 18.42
C SER A 40 8.87 5.13 18.78
N ALA A 41 8.66 6.45 18.82
CA ALA A 41 7.34 7.03 19.04
C ALA A 41 6.34 6.61 17.93
N LEU A 42 6.82 6.43 16.69
CA LEU A 42 6.03 5.91 15.57
C LEU A 42 5.49 4.51 15.82
N THR A 43 6.33 3.61 16.35
CA THR A 43 5.92 2.22 16.62
C THR A 43 4.92 2.15 17.76
N ARG A 44 5.06 3.00 18.79
CA ARG A 44 4.10 3.11 19.88
C ARG A 44 2.76 3.68 19.40
N ALA A 45 2.79 4.69 18.51
CA ALA A 45 1.59 5.28 17.92
C ALA A 45 0.80 4.29 17.06
N ALA A 46 1.46 3.41 16.32
CA ALA A 46 0.82 2.37 15.53
C ALA A 46 0.02 1.38 16.40
N GLY A 47 0.49 1.10 17.63
CA GLY A 47 -0.23 0.29 18.61
C GLY A 47 -0.34 -1.19 18.25
N GLU A 48 0.41 -1.66 17.28
CA GLU A 48 0.55 -3.06 16.90
C GLU A 48 1.66 -3.71 17.73
N LYS A 49 1.62 -5.04 17.92
CA LYS A 49 2.67 -5.76 18.66
C LYS A 49 4.02 -5.67 17.94
N ILE A 50 4.00 -5.79 16.63
CA ILE A 50 5.16 -5.64 15.75
C ILE A 50 4.69 -4.79 14.56
N PRO A 51 4.79 -3.45 14.63
CA PRO A 51 4.33 -2.59 13.56
C PRO A 51 5.30 -2.67 12.37
N VAL A 52 4.76 -2.98 11.20
CA VAL A 52 5.44 -2.89 9.91
C VAL A 52 4.77 -1.75 9.15
N ILE A 53 5.42 -0.60 9.14
CA ILE A 53 4.85 0.64 8.68
C ILE A 53 5.29 0.93 7.26
N ALA A 54 4.36 1.12 6.33
CA ALA A 54 4.65 1.60 4.99
C ALA A 54 4.46 3.12 4.91
N VAL A 55 5.46 3.79 4.32
CA VAL A 55 5.45 5.23 4.10
C VAL A 55 5.71 5.55 2.64
N MET A 56 5.20 6.70 2.21
CA MET A 56 5.46 7.25 0.88
C MET A 56 6.57 8.29 0.95
N ARG A 57 7.63 8.11 0.14
CA ARG A 57 8.74 9.05 0.06
C ARG A 57 8.85 9.69 -1.31
N LYS A 58 9.26 10.95 -1.31
CA LYS A 58 9.55 11.70 -2.52
C LYS A 58 11.02 11.55 -2.90
N THR A 59 11.30 11.37 -4.21
CA THR A 59 12.65 11.25 -4.73
C THR A 59 12.82 11.97 -6.07
N GLU A 60 14.04 12.33 -6.41
CA GLU A 60 14.39 12.84 -7.72
C GLU A 60 14.56 11.72 -8.74
N PHE A 61 15.14 10.61 -8.31
CA PHE A 61 15.46 9.51 -9.21
C PHE A 61 15.07 8.16 -8.59
N LEU A 62 14.33 7.34 -9.37
CA LEU A 62 13.99 5.97 -9.01
C LEU A 62 15.06 5.01 -9.53
N THR A 63 15.71 4.30 -8.61
CA THR A 63 16.74 3.29 -8.89
C THR A 63 16.15 1.88 -8.95
N ASP A 64 17.01 0.90 -9.20
CA ASP A 64 16.76 -0.54 -9.07
C ASP A 64 15.75 -1.16 -10.05
N PHE A 65 15.32 -0.42 -11.08
CA PHE A 65 14.47 -1.00 -12.12
C PHE A 65 15.06 -2.29 -12.71
N LEU A 66 16.34 -2.27 -13.08
CA LEU A 66 17.01 -3.43 -13.68
C LEU A 66 17.17 -4.56 -12.65
N LYS A 67 17.59 -4.22 -11.43
CA LYS A 67 17.80 -5.19 -10.36
C LYS A 67 16.51 -5.91 -10.01
N SER A 68 15.40 -5.19 -9.78
CA SER A 68 14.11 -5.78 -9.45
C SER A 68 13.49 -6.58 -10.61
N SER A 69 13.80 -6.20 -11.88
CA SER A 69 13.25 -6.86 -13.07
C SER A 69 14.00 -8.13 -13.46
N TYR A 70 15.29 -8.24 -13.14
CA TYR A 70 16.16 -9.36 -13.56
C TYR A 70 16.64 -10.24 -12.39
N CYS A 71 16.24 -9.96 -11.14
CA CYS A 71 16.54 -10.85 -10.02
C CYS A 71 15.92 -12.22 -10.21
N ASP A 72 16.63 -13.25 -9.79
CA ASP A 72 16.08 -14.58 -9.64
C ASP A 72 15.01 -14.57 -8.56
N ASP A 73 13.76 -14.63 -8.96
CA ASP A 73 12.65 -14.72 -8.02
C ASP A 73 12.54 -16.12 -7.38
N GLU A 74 11.68 -16.24 -6.39
CA GLU A 74 11.47 -17.52 -5.70
C GLU A 74 11.02 -18.63 -6.68
N ALA A 75 10.31 -18.29 -7.77
CA ALA A 75 9.89 -19.26 -8.78
C ALA A 75 11.09 -19.81 -9.56
N ASP A 76 12.10 -19.01 -9.89
CA ASP A 76 13.32 -19.47 -10.53
C ASP A 76 14.10 -20.42 -9.63
N ARG A 77 14.28 -20.04 -8.37
CA ARG A 77 14.92 -20.90 -7.34
C ARG A 77 14.17 -22.20 -7.14
N MET A 78 12.83 -22.17 -7.17
CA MET A 78 12.00 -23.38 -7.10
C MET A 78 12.11 -24.22 -8.35
N SER A 79 12.25 -23.64 -9.56
CA SER A 79 12.36 -24.41 -10.81
C SER A 79 13.56 -25.36 -10.78
N ILE A 80 14.70 -24.90 -10.28
CA ILE A 80 15.92 -25.72 -10.14
C ILE A 80 15.66 -26.88 -9.17
N LYS A 81 15.07 -26.61 -8.00
CA LYS A 81 14.74 -27.64 -7.01
C LYS A 81 13.76 -28.67 -7.55
N LEU A 82 12.76 -28.24 -8.33
CA LEU A 82 11.75 -29.13 -8.94
C LEU A 82 12.35 -29.99 -10.06
N ILE A 83 13.29 -29.48 -10.85
CA ILE A 83 14.01 -30.26 -11.85
C ILE A 83 14.79 -31.39 -11.17
N ILE A 84 15.56 -31.08 -10.12
CA ILE A 84 16.30 -32.08 -9.37
C ILE A 84 15.34 -33.11 -8.76
N ALA A 85 14.27 -32.67 -8.12
CA ALA A 85 13.26 -33.55 -7.53
C ALA A 85 12.59 -34.46 -8.57
N SER A 86 12.26 -33.94 -9.77
CA SER A 86 11.67 -34.74 -10.85
C SER A 86 12.61 -35.79 -11.39
N LEU A 87 13.91 -35.46 -11.50
CA LEU A 87 14.93 -36.44 -11.94
C LEU A 87 15.11 -37.55 -10.89
N VAL A 88 15.18 -37.22 -9.61
CA VAL A 88 15.25 -38.22 -8.54
C VAL A 88 14.00 -39.09 -8.49
N ALA A 89 12.82 -38.45 -8.60
CA ALA A 89 11.54 -39.19 -8.64
C ALA A 89 11.48 -40.12 -9.85
N GLY A 90 11.94 -39.65 -11.03
CA GLY A 90 12.02 -40.49 -12.25
C GLY A 90 12.94 -41.69 -12.11
N LEU A 91 14.09 -41.48 -11.43
CA LEU A 91 15.02 -42.59 -11.16
C LEU A 91 14.37 -43.61 -10.23
N VAL A 92 13.69 -43.18 -9.18
CA VAL A 92 12.96 -44.06 -8.26
C VAL A 92 11.84 -44.81 -8.98
N GLY A 93 11.03 -44.13 -9.80
CA GLY A 93 9.97 -44.74 -10.59
C GLY A 93 10.51 -45.77 -11.59
N GLY A 94 11.63 -45.49 -12.26
CA GLY A 94 12.32 -46.40 -13.14
C GLY A 94 12.86 -47.65 -12.44
N ILE A 95 13.49 -47.48 -11.26
CA ILE A 95 13.99 -48.61 -10.46
C ILE A 95 12.84 -49.51 -10.01
N LEU A 96 11.73 -48.92 -9.52
CA LEU A 96 10.55 -49.69 -9.10
C LEU A 96 9.94 -50.50 -10.25
N ALA A 97 9.84 -49.90 -11.44
CA ALA A 97 9.36 -50.61 -12.63
C ALA A 97 10.31 -51.71 -13.06
N PHE A 98 11.62 -51.55 -12.88
CA PHE A 98 12.64 -52.56 -13.20
C PHE A 98 12.56 -53.75 -12.24
N ILE A 99 12.41 -53.51 -10.92
CA ILE A 99 12.34 -54.55 -9.86
C ILE A 99 11.00 -55.32 -9.93
N ASN A 100 9.93 -54.63 -10.34
CA ASN A 100 8.59 -55.18 -10.44
C ASN A 100 8.17 -55.32 -11.93
N PRO A 101 8.82 -56.22 -12.71
CA PRO A 101 8.55 -56.33 -14.13
C PRO A 101 7.12 -56.76 -14.38
N PHE A 102 6.49 -56.22 -15.41
CA PHE A 102 5.14 -56.59 -15.86
C PHE A 102 5.12 -58.07 -16.17
N GLY A 103 4.13 -58.82 -15.68
CA GLY A 103 4.00 -60.27 -15.90
C GLY A 103 3.82 -60.62 -17.38
N SER A 104 4.03 -61.90 -17.68
CA SER A 104 4.07 -62.49 -19.03
C SER A 104 2.81 -62.28 -19.91
N GLU A 105 1.72 -61.80 -19.34
CA GLU A 105 0.48 -61.52 -20.09
C GLU A 105 0.62 -60.34 -21.07
N PHE A 106 1.60 -59.45 -20.88
CA PHE A 106 1.92 -58.32 -21.80
C PHE A 106 3.01 -58.67 -22.85
N ALA A 107 3.54 -59.87 -22.84
CA ALA A 107 4.61 -60.32 -23.74
C ALA A 107 4.21 -60.41 -25.23
N THR A 108 2.94 -60.23 -25.55
CA THR A 108 2.44 -60.32 -26.96
C THR A 108 2.74 -59.09 -27.80
N SER A 109 3.25 -58.00 -27.24
CA SER A 109 3.51 -56.73 -27.95
C SER A 109 4.98 -56.38 -28.17
N GLY A 110 5.91 -57.32 -28.04
CA GLY A 110 7.35 -57.10 -28.35
C GLY A 110 8.12 -56.30 -27.26
N ALA A 111 7.51 -55.98 -26.14
CA ALA A 111 8.11 -55.20 -25.03
C ALA A 111 8.57 -56.13 -23.89
N GLU A 112 9.25 -57.23 -24.19
CA GLU A 112 9.79 -58.20 -23.21
C GLU A 112 10.97 -57.64 -22.40
N ASN A 113 11.47 -56.43 -22.75
CA ASN A 113 12.67 -55.89 -22.12
C ASN A 113 12.31 -55.08 -20.88
N PRO A 114 12.70 -55.54 -19.65
CA PRO A 114 12.46 -54.79 -18.40
C PRO A 114 13.06 -53.38 -18.41
N LEU A 115 14.11 -53.15 -19.20
CA LEU A 115 14.72 -51.87 -19.41
C LEU A 115 13.78 -50.85 -20.10
N TYR A 116 12.98 -51.30 -21.05
CA TYR A 116 12.00 -50.47 -21.76
C TYR A 116 10.94 -49.92 -20.75
N TRP A 117 10.44 -50.80 -19.88
CA TRP A 117 9.47 -50.42 -18.86
C TRP A 117 10.06 -49.49 -17.83
N ALA A 118 11.32 -49.73 -17.40
CA ALA A 118 12.02 -48.84 -16.47
C ALA A 118 12.19 -47.43 -17.04
N ILE A 119 12.62 -47.31 -18.29
CA ILE A 119 12.78 -46.03 -18.96
C ILE A 119 11.42 -45.33 -19.17
N SER A 120 10.39 -46.06 -19.59
CA SER A 120 9.05 -45.52 -19.80
C SER A 120 8.46 -44.99 -18.48
N ALA A 121 8.60 -45.72 -17.38
CA ALA A 121 8.15 -45.31 -16.06
C ALA A 121 8.95 -44.09 -15.54
N ALA A 122 10.25 -44.07 -15.78
CA ALA A 122 11.09 -42.91 -15.41
C ALA A 122 10.63 -41.65 -16.13
N ILE A 123 10.42 -41.72 -17.45
CA ILE A 123 9.95 -40.59 -18.26
C ILE A 123 8.55 -40.13 -17.80
N ALA A 124 7.63 -41.08 -17.61
CA ALA A 124 6.27 -40.81 -17.15
C ALA A 124 6.29 -40.10 -15.78
N THR A 125 7.14 -40.55 -14.84
CA THR A 125 7.30 -39.95 -13.54
C THR A 125 7.86 -38.51 -13.63
N ILE A 126 8.90 -38.32 -14.44
CA ILE A 126 9.48 -37.00 -14.69
C ILE A 126 8.41 -36.03 -15.22
N LEU A 127 7.65 -36.44 -16.22
CA LEU A 127 6.61 -35.61 -16.83
C LEU A 127 5.43 -35.32 -15.88
N ALA A 128 5.05 -36.28 -15.04
CA ALA A 128 3.97 -36.10 -14.09
C ALA A 128 4.36 -35.20 -12.89
N VAL A 129 5.63 -35.27 -12.46
CA VAL A 129 6.15 -34.46 -11.34
C VAL A 129 6.49 -33.04 -11.80
N THR A 130 6.89 -32.84 -13.05
CA THR A 130 7.24 -31.51 -13.57
C THR A 130 5.97 -30.68 -13.82
N PRO A 131 5.69 -29.65 -13.00
CA PRO A 131 4.44 -28.91 -13.11
C PRO A 131 4.50 -27.89 -14.25
N PHE A 132 3.65 -27.99 -15.26
CA PHE A 132 3.46 -26.94 -16.26
C PHE A 132 2.89 -25.66 -15.67
N SER A 133 2.23 -25.74 -14.51
CA SER A 133 1.68 -24.63 -13.75
C SER A 133 2.73 -23.65 -13.25
N LEU A 134 4.02 -24.05 -13.13
CA LEU A 134 5.12 -23.18 -12.70
C LEU A 134 5.20 -21.88 -13.51
N LEU A 135 4.89 -21.94 -14.82
CA LEU A 135 4.89 -20.76 -15.70
C LEU A 135 3.90 -19.68 -15.27
N PHE A 136 2.83 -20.06 -14.59
CA PHE A 136 1.72 -19.18 -14.25
C PHE A 136 1.69 -18.80 -12.77
N VAL A 137 2.54 -19.39 -11.93
CA VAL A 137 2.56 -19.17 -10.48
C VAL A 137 2.85 -17.71 -10.13
N VAL A 138 3.87 -17.10 -10.75
CA VAL A 138 4.25 -15.69 -10.53
C VAL A 138 3.75 -14.80 -11.65
N ASN A 139 3.97 -15.19 -12.89
CA ASN A 139 3.77 -14.32 -14.06
C ASN A 139 2.33 -13.84 -14.22
N ARG A 140 1.34 -14.71 -13.95
CA ARG A 140 -0.06 -14.35 -14.11
C ARG A 140 -0.58 -13.42 -13.02
N PRO A 141 -0.39 -13.66 -11.71
CA PRO A 141 -0.73 -12.72 -10.65
C PRO A 141 -0.04 -11.38 -10.82
N LEU A 142 1.25 -11.37 -11.13
CA LEU A 142 2.02 -10.15 -11.37
C LEU A 142 1.47 -9.34 -12.56
N SER A 143 1.08 -10.03 -13.66
CA SER A 143 0.45 -9.38 -14.82
C SER A 143 -0.87 -8.69 -14.45
N ARG A 144 -1.68 -9.34 -13.63
CA ARG A 144 -2.97 -8.78 -13.16
C ARG A 144 -2.76 -7.61 -12.21
N ALA A 145 -1.83 -7.73 -11.26
CA ALA A 145 -1.46 -6.65 -10.36
C ALA A 145 -0.95 -5.44 -11.15
N SER A 146 -0.02 -5.65 -12.08
CA SER A 146 0.53 -4.58 -12.92
C SER A 146 -0.53 -3.89 -13.79
N LYS A 147 -1.54 -4.63 -14.30
CA LYS A 147 -2.65 -4.04 -15.05
C LYS A 147 -3.47 -3.10 -14.17
N LYS A 148 -3.82 -3.53 -12.97
CA LYS A 148 -4.60 -2.70 -12.03
C LYS A 148 -3.82 -1.51 -11.51
N LEU A 149 -2.53 -1.69 -11.23
CA LEU A 149 -1.66 -0.60 -10.80
C LEU A 149 -1.50 0.47 -11.87
N SER A 150 -1.58 0.11 -13.16
CA SER A 150 -1.55 1.12 -14.24
C SER A 150 -2.76 2.06 -14.22
N GLU A 151 -3.90 1.61 -13.68
CA GLU A 151 -5.12 2.43 -13.57
C GLU A 151 -5.01 3.52 -12.50
N CYS A 152 -4.16 3.30 -11.48
CA CYS A 152 -3.92 4.26 -10.39
C CYS A 152 -2.51 4.88 -10.42
N ASN A 153 -1.83 4.83 -11.57
CA ASN A 153 -0.48 5.38 -11.75
C ASN A 153 0.54 4.87 -10.71
N ALA A 154 0.53 3.57 -10.48
CA ALA A 154 1.51 2.87 -9.65
C ALA A 154 2.21 1.78 -10.46
N ALA A 155 3.41 1.39 -10.04
CA ALA A 155 4.17 0.30 -10.65
C ALA A 155 4.81 -0.59 -9.59
N LEU A 156 4.73 -1.90 -9.84
CA LEU A 156 5.40 -2.94 -9.08
C LEU A 156 6.33 -3.70 -10.03
N LEU A 157 7.63 -3.70 -9.76
CA LEU A 157 8.64 -4.17 -10.70
C LEU A 157 8.95 -5.67 -10.60
N GLY A 158 8.45 -6.37 -9.61
CA GLY A 158 8.67 -7.80 -9.50
C GLY A 158 8.08 -8.40 -8.24
N TYR A 159 8.23 -9.72 -8.10
CA TYR A 159 7.76 -10.44 -6.93
C TYR A 159 8.57 -10.11 -5.67
N ASP A 160 9.91 -10.01 -5.79
CA ASP A 160 10.78 -9.68 -4.65
C ASP A 160 10.48 -8.30 -4.09
N ALA A 161 10.14 -7.33 -4.95
CA ALA A 161 9.67 -6.02 -4.50
C ALA A 161 8.33 -6.09 -3.73
N ALA A 162 7.49 -7.09 -4.02
CA ALA A 162 6.23 -7.29 -3.30
C ALA A 162 6.42 -7.94 -1.93
N ILE A 163 7.44 -8.78 -1.76
CA ILE A 163 7.73 -9.46 -0.48
C ILE A 163 7.98 -8.44 0.63
N GLU A 164 8.71 -7.36 0.34
CA GLU A 164 9.01 -6.29 1.30
C GLU A 164 7.75 -5.70 1.94
N PHE A 165 6.63 -5.70 1.19
CA PHE A 165 5.34 -5.15 1.65
C PHE A 165 4.35 -6.21 2.14
N SER A 166 4.73 -7.49 2.19
CA SER A 166 3.82 -8.59 2.56
C SER A 166 3.27 -8.46 3.97
N ASP A 167 4.11 -8.04 4.88
CA ASP A 167 3.83 -8.00 6.32
C ASP A 167 3.36 -6.63 6.81
N VAL A 168 3.26 -5.64 5.90
CA VAL A 168 2.75 -4.30 6.25
C VAL A 168 1.38 -4.40 6.90
N ASN A 169 1.27 -3.91 8.13
CA ASN A 169 0.04 -3.83 8.91
C ASN A 169 -0.40 -2.38 9.20
N THR A 170 0.49 -1.42 8.93
CA THR A 170 0.22 0.00 9.15
C THR A 170 0.64 0.80 7.91
N VAL A 171 -0.23 1.70 7.47
CA VAL A 171 0.06 2.67 6.40
C VAL A 171 0.11 4.05 7.02
N MET A 172 1.22 4.74 6.85
CA MET A 172 1.41 6.10 7.36
C MET A 172 1.29 7.12 6.22
N THR A 173 0.53 8.18 6.46
CA THR A 173 0.26 9.20 5.44
C THR A 173 0.04 10.58 6.08
N ASP A 174 0.13 11.63 5.26
CA ASP A 174 -0.19 12.99 5.68
C ASP A 174 -1.69 13.27 5.47
N ALA A 175 -2.32 14.00 6.40
CA ALA A 175 -3.72 14.40 6.30
C ALA A 175 -4.03 15.15 4.99
N LYS A 176 -3.08 15.92 4.47
CA LYS A 176 -3.20 16.63 3.20
C LYS A 176 -3.42 15.71 2.01
N THR A 177 -2.91 14.47 2.05
CA THR A 177 -3.14 13.47 1.00
C THR A 177 -4.53 12.85 1.07
N LEU A 178 -5.17 12.87 2.26
CA LEU A 178 -6.55 12.41 2.48
C LEU A 178 -7.57 13.48 2.12
N PHE A 179 -7.18 14.76 2.25
CA PHE A 179 -8.01 15.91 1.94
C PHE A 179 -7.39 16.71 0.78
N PRO A 180 -7.55 16.24 -0.48
CA PRO A 180 -7.06 16.98 -1.64
C PRO A 180 -7.76 18.34 -1.76
N ALA A 181 -7.22 19.21 -2.59
CA ALA A 181 -7.78 20.55 -2.84
C ALA A 181 -9.29 20.50 -3.13
N GLY A 182 -10.06 21.34 -2.43
CA GLY A 182 -11.52 21.37 -2.50
C GLY A 182 -12.26 20.49 -1.51
N SER A 183 -11.61 19.52 -0.86
CA SER A 183 -12.24 18.69 0.20
C SER A 183 -12.47 19.46 1.50
N VAL A 184 -11.67 20.47 1.76
CA VAL A 184 -11.79 21.36 2.92
C VAL A 184 -12.15 22.77 2.44
N GLN A 185 -13.19 23.37 2.99
CA GLN A 185 -13.70 24.66 2.56
C GLN A 185 -14.08 25.53 3.74
N ILE A 186 -13.68 26.80 3.71
CA ILE A 186 -14.17 27.80 4.65
C ILE A 186 -15.56 28.27 4.18
N LYS A 187 -16.61 27.87 4.90
CA LYS A 187 -18.00 28.16 4.57
C LYS A 187 -18.45 29.55 5.01
N LYS A 188 -17.95 30.00 6.17
CA LYS A 188 -18.33 31.29 6.77
C LYS A 188 -17.15 31.84 7.58
N LEU A 189 -17.10 33.16 7.69
CA LEU A 189 -16.22 33.91 8.57
C LEU A 189 -17.10 34.74 9.50
N LYS A 190 -16.90 34.61 10.82
CA LYS A 190 -17.51 35.42 11.82
C LYS A 190 -16.46 36.24 12.55
N ARG A 191 -16.50 37.55 12.41
CA ARG A 191 -15.68 38.44 13.21
C ARG A 191 -16.16 38.39 14.66
N TRP A 192 -15.24 38.21 15.58
CA TRP A 192 -15.52 38.14 17.01
C TRP A 192 -14.61 39.10 17.73
N GLN A 193 -15.11 40.30 18.03
CA GLN A 193 -14.32 41.34 18.67
C GLN A 193 -15.04 41.84 19.91
N LYS A 194 -14.38 41.79 21.06
CA LYS A 194 -14.88 42.41 22.27
C LYS A 194 -14.95 43.91 22.09
N LYS A 195 -16.01 44.59 22.64
CA LYS A 195 -16.19 46.05 22.55
C LYS A 195 -15.00 46.82 23.16
N ASN A 196 -14.33 46.25 24.14
CA ASN A 196 -13.21 46.87 24.88
C ASN A 196 -11.84 46.29 24.47
N SER A 197 -11.74 45.55 23.38
CA SER A 197 -10.44 45.04 22.89
C SER A 197 -9.58 46.21 22.39
N ILE A 198 -8.34 46.24 22.85
CA ILE A 198 -7.32 47.23 22.42
C ILE A 198 -6.92 46.96 20.95
N ILE A 199 -7.11 45.72 20.51
CA ILE A 199 -6.70 45.28 19.18
C ILE A 199 -7.88 45.42 18.21
N LYS A 200 -7.82 46.41 17.34
CA LYS A 200 -8.78 46.58 16.24
C LYS A 200 -8.21 45.94 15.00
N THR A 201 -8.64 44.72 14.67
CA THR A 201 -8.21 44.00 13.46
C THR A 201 -9.32 44.08 12.42
N SER A 202 -8.99 44.45 11.18
CA SER A 202 -9.94 44.38 10.07
C SER A 202 -10.21 42.92 9.67
N VAL A 203 -11.26 42.68 8.89
CA VAL A 203 -11.56 41.32 8.40
C VAL A 203 -10.42 40.84 7.50
N ASP A 204 -9.93 41.68 6.62
CA ASP A 204 -8.84 41.36 5.69
C ASP A 204 -7.53 41.06 6.42
N GLU A 205 -7.20 41.84 7.47
CA GLU A 205 -6.04 41.60 8.31
C GLU A 205 -6.15 40.26 9.06
N ALA A 206 -7.35 39.91 9.53
CA ALA A 206 -7.60 38.62 10.16
C ALA A 206 -7.41 37.46 9.20
N ILE A 207 -7.93 37.59 7.99
CA ILE A 207 -7.74 36.58 6.92
C ILE A 207 -6.27 36.43 6.59
N LEU A 208 -5.53 37.53 6.41
CA LEU A 208 -4.11 37.48 6.07
C LEU A 208 -3.26 36.86 7.19
N MET A 209 -3.55 37.15 8.45
CA MET A 209 -2.85 36.52 9.58
C MET A 209 -3.14 35.02 9.67
N ALA A 210 -4.41 34.63 9.52
CA ALA A 210 -4.78 33.22 9.52
C ALA A 210 -4.15 32.48 8.34
N ALA A 211 -4.22 33.04 7.13
CA ALA A 211 -3.62 32.49 5.93
C ALA A 211 -2.10 32.36 6.05
N SER A 212 -1.42 33.38 6.59
CA SER A 212 0.03 33.33 6.78
C SER A 212 0.44 32.18 7.68
N LEU A 213 -0.31 31.94 8.77
CA LEU A 213 -0.03 30.87 9.71
C LEU A 213 -0.39 29.47 9.11
N ALA A 214 -1.57 29.32 8.51
CA ALA A 214 -2.03 28.08 7.92
C ALA A 214 -1.16 27.60 6.73
N ILE A 215 -0.71 28.53 5.90
CA ILE A 215 0.16 28.20 4.76
C ILE A 215 1.57 27.89 5.22
N HIS A 216 2.06 28.53 6.28
CA HIS A 216 3.38 28.23 6.86
C HIS A 216 3.45 26.80 7.40
N THR A 217 2.37 26.29 8.00
CA THR A 217 2.31 24.91 8.54
C THR A 217 2.06 23.85 7.49
N ASP A 218 1.67 24.25 6.28
CA ASP A 218 1.36 23.35 5.15
C ASP A 218 0.35 22.22 5.47
N GLY A 219 -0.59 22.47 6.38
CA GLY A 219 -1.67 21.54 6.74
C GLY A 219 -2.86 21.56 5.78
N ILE A 220 -3.97 20.89 6.16
CA ILE A 220 -5.21 20.83 5.34
C ILE A 220 -5.88 22.20 5.17
N LEU A 221 -5.69 23.10 6.10
CA LEU A 221 -6.19 24.47 6.04
C LEU A 221 -5.42 25.36 5.06
N SER A 222 -4.24 24.94 4.60
CA SER A 222 -3.41 25.74 3.69
C SER A 222 -4.11 26.07 2.38
N TYR A 223 -4.83 25.12 1.77
CA TYR A 223 -5.56 25.31 0.51
C TYR A 223 -6.71 26.32 0.65
N PRO A 224 -7.68 26.15 1.57
CA PRO A 224 -8.79 27.09 1.68
C PRO A 224 -8.34 28.50 2.07
N PHE A 225 -7.29 28.67 2.86
CA PHE A 225 -6.75 29.99 3.16
C PHE A 225 -5.99 30.59 1.97
N TYR A 226 -5.31 29.78 1.18
CA TYR A 226 -4.67 30.23 -0.05
C TYR A 226 -5.70 30.72 -1.06
N ASP A 227 -6.83 30.05 -1.19
CA ASP A 227 -7.95 30.47 -2.05
C ASP A 227 -8.54 31.80 -1.56
N MET A 228 -8.66 32.02 -0.24
CA MET A 228 -9.12 33.29 0.33
C MET A 228 -8.18 34.46 0.04
N THR A 229 -6.91 34.22 -0.20
CA THR A 229 -5.92 35.25 -0.60
C THR A 229 -5.83 35.41 -2.11
N LEU A 230 -6.78 34.83 -2.87
CA LEU A 230 -6.80 34.80 -4.34
C LEU A 230 -5.49 34.27 -4.95
N GLY A 231 -4.83 33.37 -4.26
CA GLY A 231 -3.58 32.77 -4.72
C GLY A 231 -2.35 33.67 -4.63
N ASN A 232 -2.47 34.86 -4.04
CA ASN A 232 -1.36 35.82 -3.97
C ASN A 232 -0.51 35.59 -2.71
N LYS A 233 0.67 34.98 -2.91
CA LYS A 233 1.64 34.73 -1.83
C LYS A 233 2.34 35.99 -1.30
N GLU A 234 2.40 37.06 -2.09
CA GLU A 234 3.07 38.30 -1.71
C GLU A 234 2.33 39.05 -0.60
N LEU A 235 1.03 38.78 -0.44
CA LEU A 235 0.24 39.35 0.65
C LEU A 235 0.51 38.67 2.01
N LEU A 236 1.11 37.49 2.00
CA LEU A 236 1.35 36.73 3.23
C LEU A 236 2.43 37.40 4.07
N LYS A 237 2.19 37.43 5.36
CA LYS A 237 3.14 37.98 6.34
C LYS A 237 4.13 36.90 6.77
N LYS A 238 5.36 37.29 7.06
CA LYS A 238 6.36 36.38 7.61
C LYS A 238 5.92 35.90 8.99
N VAL A 239 5.97 34.60 9.22
CA VAL A 239 5.69 33.95 10.50
C VAL A 239 7.02 33.56 11.14
N ASP A 240 7.22 33.97 12.37
CA ASP A 240 8.38 33.61 13.17
C ASP A 240 7.94 32.77 14.38
N ASN A 241 8.82 31.88 14.87
CA ASN A 241 8.61 31.03 16.05
C ASN A 241 7.26 30.31 16.04
N CYS A 242 7.03 29.54 14.97
CA CYS A 242 5.84 28.70 14.82
C CYS A 242 5.93 27.49 15.74
N ILE A 243 4.95 27.33 16.62
CA ILE A 243 4.83 26.20 17.55
C ILE A 243 3.52 25.49 17.24
N TYR A 244 3.60 24.19 17.00
CA TYR A 244 2.45 23.32 16.85
C TYR A 244 2.08 22.72 18.21
N GLU A 245 0.81 22.76 18.56
CA GLU A 245 0.25 22.18 19.79
C GLU A 245 -0.70 21.05 19.42
N ASP A 246 -0.39 19.83 19.89
CA ASP A 246 -1.03 18.59 19.49
C ASP A 246 -2.54 18.64 19.46
N ASN A 247 -3.10 18.37 18.27
CA ASN A 247 -4.54 18.32 18.00
C ASN A 247 -5.31 19.60 18.43
N CYS A 248 -4.60 20.66 18.77
CA CYS A 248 -5.20 21.92 19.23
C CYS A 248 -5.08 23.01 18.18
N GLY A 249 -3.94 23.10 17.51
CA GLY A 249 -3.66 24.12 16.50
C GLY A 249 -2.24 24.65 16.53
N VAL A 250 -2.06 25.85 16.02
CA VAL A 250 -0.76 26.44 15.75
C VAL A 250 -0.66 27.84 16.40
N THR A 251 0.49 28.12 16.99
CA THR A 251 0.84 29.44 17.53
C THR A 251 2.08 29.96 16.80
N GLY A 252 2.08 31.22 16.38
CA GLY A 252 3.24 31.85 15.75
C GLY A 252 3.27 33.36 15.99
N TRP A 253 4.37 33.99 15.63
CA TRP A 253 4.53 35.45 15.73
C TRP A 253 4.50 36.08 14.34
N ILE A 254 3.66 37.07 14.14
CA ILE A 254 3.60 37.92 12.96
C ILE A 254 3.96 39.35 13.35
N GLY A 255 5.19 39.74 13.07
CA GLY A 255 5.77 40.98 13.61
C GLY A 255 5.82 40.92 15.14
N THR A 256 5.16 41.87 15.81
CA THR A 256 5.09 41.96 17.29
C THR A 256 3.85 41.27 17.89
N LYS A 257 2.97 40.67 17.04
CA LYS A 257 1.70 40.09 17.48
C LYS A 257 1.84 38.59 17.57
N ARG A 258 1.47 38.00 18.73
CA ARG A 258 1.27 36.57 18.87
C ARG A 258 -0.05 36.19 18.19
N VAL A 259 -0.01 35.29 17.23
CA VAL A 259 -1.17 34.83 16.46
C VAL A 259 -1.36 33.35 16.71
N MET A 260 -2.60 32.94 16.95
CA MET A 260 -2.98 31.56 17.22
C MET A 260 -4.13 31.18 16.31
N LEU A 261 -4.02 30.00 15.65
CA LEU A 261 -5.04 29.47 14.79
C LEU A 261 -5.30 28.01 15.19
N GLY A 262 -6.53 27.71 15.58
CA GLY A 262 -6.86 26.35 16.00
C GLY A 262 -8.26 26.18 16.57
N GLY A 263 -8.50 25.01 17.13
CA GLY A 263 -9.77 24.65 17.73
C GLY A 263 -10.01 25.34 19.11
N ARG A 264 -11.17 25.01 19.70
CA ARG A 264 -11.54 25.48 21.03
C ARG A 264 -10.49 25.09 22.09
N ALA A 265 -9.93 23.90 22.02
CA ALA A 265 -8.94 23.40 22.98
C ALA A 265 -7.69 24.28 23.05
N LEU A 266 -7.17 24.77 21.91
CA LEU A 266 -6.04 25.69 21.87
C LEU A 266 -6.35 26.97 22.64
N MET A 267 -7.53 27.53 22.46
CA MET A 267 -7.93 28.79 23.12
C MET A 267 -8.10 28.58 24.61
N GLU A 268 -8.69 27.47 25.04
CA GLU A 268 -8.85 27.14 26.48
C GLU A 268 -7.48 26.90 27.15
N MET A 269 -6.55 26.20 26.49
CA MET A 269 -5.19 25.98 27.00
C MET A 269 -4.43 27.27 27.26
N HIS A 270 -4.65 28.30 26.44
CA HIS A 270 -4.03 29.61 26.58
C HIS A 270 -4.88 30.62 27.35
N ASN A 271 -5.93 30.15 28.04
CA ASN A 271 -6.85 31.01 28.85
C ASN A 271 -7.46 32.18 28.05
N ILE A 272 -7.78 31.93 26.78
CA ILE A 272 -8.43 32.91 25.91
C ILE A 272 -9.94 32.79 26.07
N ASP A 273 -10.62 33.89 26.33
CA ASP A 273 -12.07 33.93 26.48
C ASP A 273 -12.80 33.55 25.21
N LEU A 274 -13.46 32.39 25.23
CA LEU A 274 -14.25 31.88 24.15
C LEU A 274 -15.73 32.29 24.19
N PRO A 275 -16.40 32.38 23.04
CA PRO A 275 -17.85 32.48 23.00
C PRO A 275 -18.50 31.23 23.62
N ASN A 276 -19.66 31.47 24.28
CA ASN A 276 -20.44 30.37 24.84
C ASN A 276 -20.82 29.40 23.71
N LYS A 277 -20.77 28.08 23.97
CA LYS A 277 -21.13 27.00 23.05
C LYS A 277 -22.49 27.23 22.35
N LYS A 278 -23.47 27.84 23.06
CA LYS A 278 -24.77 28.19 22.46
C LYS A 278 -24.64 29.26 21.36
N ASN A 279 -23.77 30.22 21.53
CA ASN A 279 -23.50 31.25 20.52
C ASN A 279 -22.63 30.73 19.38
N GLU A 280 -21.73 29.79 19.65
CA GLU A 280 -20.93 29.08 18.63
C GLU A 280 -21.82 28.30 17.71
N ARG A 281 -22.73 27.45 18.23
CA ARG A 281 -23.69 26.66 17.45
C ARG A 281 -24.61 27.47 16.52
N LYS A 282 -24.88 28.72 16.91
CA LYS A 282 -25.67 29.64 16.05
C LYS A 282 -24.98 29.95 14.74
N TYR A 283 -23.67 29.99 14.72
CA TYR A 283 -22.85 30.34 13.55
C TYR A 283 -22.17 29.12 12.89
N CYS A 284 -21.89 28.07 13.69
CA CYS A 284 -21.31 26.80 13.26
C CYS A 284 -22.35 25.67 13.50
N PRO A 285 -23.18 25.33 12.50
CA PRO A 285 -24.13 24.23 12.58
C PRO A 285 -23.42 22.89 12.66
N GLU A 286 -24.18 21.84 13.03
CA GLU A 286 -23.68 20.47 13.10
C GLU A 286 -23.08 20.03 11.75
N GLY A 287 -21.98 19.27 11.79
CA GLY A 287 -21.22 18.83 10.61
C GLY A 287 -20.22 19.87 10.09
N LEU A 288 -20.10 21.02 10.72
CA LEU A 288 -19.05 22.01 10.45
C LEU A 288 -18.21 22.24 11.70
N GLU A 289 -16.94 22.57 11.51
CA GLU A 289 -15.99 22.75 12.61
C GLU A 289 -15.55 24.21 12.75
N PRO A 290 -15.49 24.74 13.98
CA PRO A 290 -15.03 26.09 14.23
C PRO A 290 -13.51 26.14 14.39
N VAL A 291 -12.85 27.01 13.62
CA VAL A 291 -11.44 27.36 13.77
C VAL A 291 -11.35 28.80 14.22
N TYR A 292 -10.73 29.03 15.36
CA TYR A 292 -10.57 30.36 15.95
C TYR A 292 -9.23 30.99 15.59
N LEU A 293 -9.27 32.27 15.34
CA LEU A 293 -8.09 33.09 15.24
C LEU A 293 -8.04 34.03 16.49
N ALA A 294 -6.98 33.89 17.26
CA ALA A 294 -6.68 34.79 18.33
C ALA A 294 -5.42 35.60 18.05
N VAL A 295 -5.41 36.86 18.43
CA VAL A 295 -4.29 37.79 18.27
C VAL A 295 -4.00 38.44 19.59
N SER A 296 -2.79 38.29 20.12
CA SER A 296 -2.31 38.83 21.39
C SER A 296 -3.27 38.63 22.58
N GLY A 297 -3.90 37.44 22.62
CA GLY A 297 -4.78 37.03 23.73
C GLY A 297 -6.28 37.28 23.51
N ASP A 298 -6.69 37.94 22.45
CA ASP A 298 -8.11 38.18 22.14
C ASP A 298 -8.56 37.42 20.89
N ILE A 299 -9.76 36.82 20.92
CA ILE A 299 -10.37 36.25 19.72
C ILE A 299 -10.78 37.34 18.74
N VAL A 300 -10.29 37.25 17.53
CA VAL A 300 -10.56 38.19 16.43
C VAL A 300 -11.57 37.67 15.45
N ALA A 301 -11.48 36.38 15.12
CA ALA A 301 -12.33 35.75 14.12
C ALA A 301 -12.58 34.27 14.44
N MET A 302 -13.69 33.75 13.93
CA MET A 302 -14.02 32.34 13.86
C MET A 302 -14.30 32.00 12.41
N PHE A 303 -13.55 31.04 11.87
CA PHE A 303 -13.78 30.43 10.57
C PHE A 303 -14.60 29.18 10.76
N VAL A 304 -15.64 29.00 9.95
CA VAL A 304 -16.48 27.80 9.94
C VAL A 304 -16.03 26.95 8.77
N VAL A 305 -15.45 25.81 9.09
CA VAL A 305 -14.82 24.91 8.12
C VAL A 305 -15.70 23.68 7.89
N GLY A 306 -15.92 23.34 6.64
CA GLY A 306 -16.55 22.09 6.24
C GLY A 306 -15.53 21.17 5.61
N MET A 307 -15.55 19.90 6.01
CA MET A 307 -14.73 18.83 5.44
C MET A 307 -15.63 17.80 4.74
N THR A 308 -15.22 17.35 3.57
CA THR A 308 -15.96 16.37 2.77
C THR A 308 -15.02 15.26 2.32
N ALA A 309 -15.49 14.00 2.44
CA ALA A 309 -14.74 12.84 1.98
C ALA A 309 -14.65 12.82 0.44
N ASN A 310 -13.47 12.53 -0.07
CA ASN A 310 -13.33 12.14 -1.47
C ASN A 310 -13.76 10.67 -1.61
N PRO A 311 -14.73 10.31 -2.50
CA PRO A 311 -15.26 8.95 -2.60
C PRO A 311 -14.20 7.89 -2.93
N GLU A 312 -13.18 8.25 -3.72
CA GLU A 312 -12.11 7.34 -4.09
C GLU A 312 -11.19 7.03 -2.88
N ILE A 313 -10.85 8.05 -2.09
CA ILE A 313 -10.06 7.91 -0.88
C ILE A 313 -10.86 7.11 0.16
N GLN A 314 -12.15 7.43 0.34
CA GLN A 314 -13.04 6.70 1.25
C GLN A 314 -13.11 5.21 0.91
N SER A 315 -13.32 4.87 -0.36
CA SER A 315 -13.36 3.46 -0.80
C SER A 315 -12.02 2.74 -0.57
N THR A 316 -10.92 3.47 -0.75
CA THR A 316 -9.56 2.93 -0.53
C THR A 316 -9.30 2.70 0.96
N LEU A 317 -9.67 3.64 1.83
CA LEU A 317 -9.57 3.51 3.29
C LEU A 317 -10.42 2.32 3.80
N LYS A 318 -11.69 2.21 3.36
CA LYS A 318 -12.55 1.06 3.69
C LYS A 318 -11.93 -0.27 3.23
N THR A 319 -11.24 -0.29 2.11
CA THR A 319 -10.54 -1.49 1.62
C THR A 319 -9.33 -1.83 2.49
N LEU A 320 -8.54 -0.85 2.92
CA LEU A 320 -7.43 -1.07 3.87
C LEU A 320 -7.96 -1.62 5.20
N GLN A 321 -9.02 -1.01 5.73
CA GLN A 321 -9.65 -1.41 6.97
C GLN A 321 -10.22 -2.85 6.92
N SER A 322 -10.87 -3.23 5.82
CA SER A 322 -11.37 -4.60 5.61
C SER A 322 -10.25 -5.67 5.62
N ARG A 323 -9.00 -5.25 5.52
CA ARG A 323 -7.80 -6.09 5.60
C ARG A 323 -7.05 -5.99 6.91
N GLY A 324 -7.60 -5.27 7.89
CA GLY A 324 -6.98 -5.04 9.18
C GLY A 324 -5.73 -4.17 9.11
N ILE A 325 -5.61 -3.29 8.10
CA ILE A 325 -4.48 -2.37 7.98
C ILE A 325 -4.84 -1.08 8.69
N THR A 326 -4.06 -0.72 9.69
CA THR A 326 -4.19 0.54 10.44
C THR A 326 -3.69 1.71 9.59
N VAL A 327 -4.41 2.82 9.62
CA VAL A 327 -3.99 4.06 8.98
C VAL A 327 -3.53 5.05 10.04
N LEU A 328 -2.26 5.43 9.97
CA LEU A 328 -1.63 6.41 10.86
C LEU A 328 -1.49 7.73 10.12
N VAL A 329 -2.15 8.76 10.61
CA VAL A 329 -2.25 10.06 9.92
C VAL A 329 -1.41 11.10 10.63
N HIS A 330 -0.45 11.67 9.91
CA HIS A 330 0.27 12.86 10.33
C HIS A 330 -0.56 14.12 10.04
N THR A 331 -0.66 15.03 11.00
CA THR A 331 -1.37 16.30 10.83
C THR A 331 -0.80 17.38 11.75
N THR A 332 -0.91 18.62 11.30
CA THR A 332 -0.65 19.84 12.10
C THR A 332 -1.94 20.61 12.38
N ASP A 333 -3.08 20.12 11.92
CA ASP A 333 -4.36 20.80 12.04
C ASP A 333 -5.22 20.22 13.16
N SER A 334 -5.84 21.09 13.93
CA SER A 334 -6.75 20.74 15.03
C SER A 334 -8.06 20.06 14.59
N LEU A 335 -8.37 20.11 13.32
CA LEU A 335 -9.60 19.52 12.75
C LEU A 335 -9.48 18.02 12.50
N VAL A 336 -8.25 17.51 12.43
CA VAL A 336 -7.97 16.12 12.08
C VAL A 336 -7.74 15.33 13.37
N THR A 337 -8.80 14.72 13.88
CA THR A 337 -8.75 13.78 14.99
C THR A 337 -9.14 12.38 14.50
N ALA A 338 -8.87 11.35 15.29
CA ALA A 338 -9.26 9.98 14.93
C ALA A 338 -10.78 9.87 14.76
N GLU A 339 -11.54 10.53 15.63
CA GLU A 339 -13.01 10.58 15.57
C GLU A 339 -13.49 11.30 14.31
N SER A 340 -12.94 12.51 14.01
CA SER A 340 -13.35 13.25 12.81
C SER A 340 -13.04 12.51 11.52
N LEU A 341 -11.90 11.81 11.45
CA LEU A 341 -11.56 10.96 10.31
C LEU A 341 -12.52 9.78 10.18
N ALA A 342 -12.83 9.12 11.31
CA ALA A 342 -13.76 8.00 11.32
C ALA A 342 -15.16 8.43 10.84
N ASP A 343 -15.65 9.56 11.31
CA ASP A 343 -16.98 10.09 10.93
C ASP A 343 -17.02 10.53 9.45
N ILE A 344 -16.02 11.31 8.99
CA ILE A 344 -15.99 11.83 7.62
C ILE A 344 -15.86 10.71 6.59
N PHE A 345 -15.00 9.72 6.83
CA PHE A 345 -14.75 8.62 5.90
C PHE A 345 -15.58 7.37 6.20
N GLU A 346 -16.43 7.38 7.25
CA GLU A 346 -17.25 6.25 7.72
C GLU A 346 -16.40 5.00 8.00
N LEU A 347 -15.40 5.17 8.85
CA LEU A 347 -14.42 4.14 9.21
C LEU A 347 -14.59 3.66 10.65
N ASP A 348 -14.02 2.51 10.97
CA ASP A 348 -13.88 2.05 12.35
C ASP A 348 -12.78 2.88 13.05
N PRO A 349 -13.09 3.57 14.15
CA PRO A 349 -12.12 4.40 14.87
C PRO A 349 -10.90 3.62 15.39
N SER A 350 -11.02 2.31 15.58
CA SER A 350 -9.91 1.48 16.09
C SER A 350 -8.74 1.34 15.11
N LEU A 351 -9.01 1.49 13.80
CA LEU A 351 -8.04 1.32 12.71
C LEU A 351 -7.56 2.64 12.10
N VAL A 352 -7.99 3.77 12.66
CA VAL A 352 -7.52 5.10 12.25
C VAL A 352 -6.92 5.79 13.45
N LYS A 353 -5.68 6.22 13.34
CA LYS A 353 -4.94 6.88 14.41
C LYS A 353 -4.27 8.15 13.90
N VAL A 354 -4.17 9.13 14.76
CA VAL A 354 -3.42 10.38 14.51
C VAL A 354 -2.08 10.29 15.20
N LEU A 355 -1.06 10.75 14.52
CA LEU A 355 0.32 10.69 15.00
C LEU A 355 0.51 11.72 16.12
N PRO A 356 1.01 11.32 17.30
CA PRO A 356 1.32 12.24 18.39
C PRO A 356 2.55 13.10 18.04
N HIS A 357 2.66 14.27 18.65
CA HIS A 357 3.75 15.23 18.39
C HIS A 357 5.15 14.64 18.54
N GLU A 358 5.34 13.81 19.55
CA GLU A 358 6.62 13.13 19.81
C GLU A 358 7.14 12.33 18.60
N ALA A 359 6.25 11.92 17.72
CA ALA A 359 6.57 11.11 16.54
C ALA A 359 6.69 11.96 15.25
N HIS A 360 6.43 13.27 15.29
CA HIS A 360 6.48 14.13 14.09
C HIS A 360 7.89 14.27 13.51
N GLU A 361 8.92 14.28 14.35
CA GLU A 361 10.31 14.33 13.91
C GLU A 361 10.69 13.05 13.17
N GLU A 362 10.34 11.88 13.75
CA GLU A 362 10.57 10.59 13.11
C GLU A 362 9.78 10.44 11.78
N TYR A 363 8.55 10.97 11.74
CA TYR A 363 7.76 11.03 10.51
C TYR A 363 8.49 11.87 9.44
N SER A 364 8.95 13.07 9.82
CA SER A 364 9.65 13.99 8.93
C SER A 364 10.93 13.36 8.36
N GLU A 365 11.69 12.64 9.18
CA GLU A 365 12.87 11.90 8.74
C GLU A 365 12.50 10.74 7.79
N SER A 366 11.44 10.00 8.12
CA SER A 366 10.99 8.84 7.35
C SER A 366 10.43 9.24 5.98
N THR A 367 9.85 10.43 5.85
CA THR A 367 9.27 10.97 4.61
C THR A 367 10.19 11.96 3.90
N LYS A 368 11.36 12.24 4.48
CA LYS A 368 12.32 13.20 3.94
C LYS A 368 12.69 12.86 2.50
N TYR A 369 12.77 13.92 1.68
CA TYR A 369 13.22 13.81 0.30
C TYR A 369 14.57 13.10 0.19
N THR A 370 14.67 12.20 -0.79
CA THR A 370 15.93 11.50 -1.11
C THR A 370 16.29 11.71 -2.56
N SER A 371 17.59 11.90 -2.84
CA SER A 371 18.06 12.03 -4.22
C SER A 371 17.84 10.74 -5.04
N ARG A 372 17.86 9.57 -4.36
CA ARG A 372 17.67 8.27 -4.99
C ARG A 372 16.70 7.44 -4.16
N GLY A 373 15.66 6.90 -4.78
CA GLY A 373 14.65 6.04 -4.16
C GLY A 373 14.60 4.66 -4.82
N ASN A 374 14.14 3.64 -4.08
CA ASN A 374 13.92 2.30 -4.61
C ASN A 374 12.70 2.30 -5.54
N GLY A 375 12.90 1.95 -6.82
CA GLY A 375 11.84 1.87 -7.82
C GLY A 375 10.95 0.63 -7.73
N GLY A 376 11.23 -0.31 -6.81
CA GLY A 376 10.51 -1.59 -6.73
C GLY A 376 9.00 -1.45 -6.59
N LEU A 377 8.53 -0.53 -5.75
CA LEU A 377 7.13 -0.13 -5.62
C LEU A 377 7.03 1.39 -5.72
N SER A 378 6.63 1.89 -6.88
CA SER A 378 6.52 3.33 -7.15
C SER A 378 5.06 3.75 -7.34
N CYS A 379 4.76 5.02 -7.02
CA CYS A 379 3.41 5.57 -7.07
C CYS A 379 3.40 7.04 -7.52
N SER A 380 2.22 7.58 -7.81
CA SER A 380 2.04 8.96 -8.30
C SER A 380 2.03 10.04 -7.21
N GLY A 381 2.24 9.69 -5.95
CA GLY A 381 2.19 10.64 -4.83
C GLY A 381 0.79 10.87 -4.25
N THR A 382 -0.25 10.23 -4.78
CA THR A 382 -1.59 10.24 -4.20
C THR A 382 -1.76 9.10 -3.20
N PHE A 383 -2.56 9.32 -2.15
CA PHE A 383 -2.88 8.28 -1.18
C PHE A 383 -3.45 7.01 -1.83
N THR A 384 -4.38 7.18 -2.77
CA THR A 384 -5.01 6.05 -3.49
C THR A 384 -3.99 5.22 -4.25
N SER A 385 -3.06 5.85 -4.98
CA SER A 385 -2.00 5.17 -5.71
C SER A 385 -1.10 4.37 -4.75
N PHE A 386 -0.68 4.99 -3.67
CA PHE A 386 0.18 4.39 -2.64
C PHE A 386 -0.50 3.20 -1.95
N ALA A 387 -1.71 3.39 -1.41
CA ALA A 387 -2.45 2.35 -0.70
C ALA A 387 -2.77 1.14 -1.61
N ARG A 388 -3.22 1.40 -2.84
CA ARG A 388 -3.49 0.34 -3.82
C ARG A 388 -2.23 -0.41 -4.22
N ALA A 389 -1.07 0.26 -4.31
CA ALA A 389 0.21 -0.38 -4.58
C ALA A 389 0.59 -1.38 -3.47
N ILE A 390 0.46 -0.99 -2.20
CA ILE A 390 0.70 -1.87 -1.05
C ILE A 390 -0.27 -3.05 -1.05
N MET A 391 -1.56 -2.80 -1.25
CA MET A 391 -2.56 -3.87 -1.30
C MET A 391 -2.29 -4.86 -2.44
N ALA A 392 -1.85 -4.37 -3.60
CA ALA A 392 -1.51 -5.22 -4.73
C ALA A 392 -0.28 -6.08 -4.44
N ALA A 393 0.74 -5.53 -3.77
CA ALA A 393 1.92 -6.27 -3.33
C ALA A 393 1.55 -7.40 -2.35
N LYS A 394 0.76 -7.10 -1.31
CA LYS A 394 0.26 -8.11 -0.36
C LYS A 394 -0.55 -9.22 -1.05
N ASN A 395 -1.43 -8.83 -1.97
CA ASN A 395 -2.24 -9.81 -2.72
C ASN A 395 -1.35 -10.69 -3.61
N LEU A 396 -0.34 -10.13 -4.25
CA LEU A 396 0.58 -10.86 -5.10
C LEU A 396 1.29 -11.96 -4.30
N VAL A 397 1.83 -11.65 -3.13
CA VAL A 397 2.52 -12.61 -2.26
C VAL A 397 1.55 -13.71 -1.79
N ARG A 398 0.35 -13.33 -1.39
CA ARG A 398 -0.69 -14.29 -0.98
C ARG A 398 -1.13 -15.21 -2.13
N ASP A 399 -1.28 -14.67 -3.34
CA ASP A 399 -1.66 -15.44 -4.52
C ASP A 399 -0.54 -16.37 -4.97
N PHE A 400 0.71 -15.94 -4.84
CA PHE A 400 1.87 -16.78 -5.07
C PHE A 400 1.89 -17.97 -4.10
N SER A 401 1.74 -17.74 -2.80
CA SER A 401 1.76 -18.79 -1.78
C SER A 401 0.71 -19.87 -2.05
N LEU A 402 -0.51 -19.47 -2.41
CA LEU A 402 -1.56 -20.42 -2.75
C LEU A 402 -1.28 -21.14 -4.07
N SER A 403 -0.84 -20.40 -5.09
CA SER A 403 -0.50 -21.01 -6.40
C SER A 403 0.65 -22.02 -6.25
N LYS A 404 1.63 -21.72 -5.39
CA LYS A 404 2.71 -22.61 -5.01
C LYS A 404 2.19 -23.89 -4.34
N ALA A 405 1.24 -23.78 -3.41
CA ALA A 405 0.64 -24.92 -2.73
C ALA A 405 -0.11 -25.84 -3.71
N ILE A 406 -0.89 -25.25 -4.63
CA ILE A 406 -1.62 -26.01 -5.67
C ILE A 406 -0.63 -26.71 -6.62
N MET A 407 0.42 -26.03 -7.02
CA MET A 407 1.47 -26.57 -7.90
C MET A 407 2.18 -27.75 -7.24
N LEU A 408 2.64 -27.60 -6.00
CA LEU A 408 3.32 -28.68 -5.27
C LEU A 408 2.37 -29.85 -4.99
N GLY A 409 1.12 -29.56 -4.64
CA GLY A 409 0.08 -30.57 -4.43
C GLY A 409 -0.20 -31.38 -5.70
N SER A 410 -0.30 -30.70 -6.86
CA SER A 410 -0.46 -31.41 -8.12
C SER A 410 0.76 -32.27 -8.48
N SER A 411 1.99 -31.79 -8.27
CA SER A 411 3.19 -32.58 -8.50
C SER A 411 3.26 -33.82 -7.61
N ALA A 412 2.92 -33.68 -6.33
CA ALA A 412 2.87 -34.81 -5.38
C ALA A 412 1.78 -35.83 -5.77
N LEU A 413 0.60 -35.36 -6.16
CA LEU A 413 -0.49 -36.23 -6.64
C LEU A 413 -0.09 -36.95 -7.93
N GLY A 414 0.57 -36.27 -8.87
CA GLY A 414 1.08 -36.86 -10.12
C GLY A 414 2.09 -37.95 -9.82
N LEU A 415 3.03 -37.74 -8.91
CA LEU A 415 3.99 -38.75 -8.47
C LEU A 415 3.26 -39.97 -7.88
N LEU A 416 2.33 -39.75 -6.97
CA LEU A 416 1.58 -40.80 -6.32
C LEU A 416 0.80 -41.65 -7.36
N LEU A 417 0.11 -41.00 -8.29
CA LEU A 417 -0.62 -41.71 -9.38
C LEU A 417 0.30 -42.58 -10.21
N VAL A 418 1.45 -42.05 -10.65
CA VAL A 418 2.41 -42.83 -11.44
C VAL A 418 2.95 -44.02 -10.64
N LEU A 419 3.35 -43.81 -9.37
CA LEU A 419 3.86 -44.87 -8.53
C LEU A 419 2.80 -45.99 -8.29
N VAL A 420 1.55 -45.59 -8.06
CA VAL A 420 0.44 -46.57 -7.92
C VAL A 420 0.26 -47.38 -9.22
N MET A 421 0.27 -46.73 -10.37
CA MET A 421 0.14 -47.42 -11.70
C MET A 421 1.31 -48.36 -11.95
N VAL A 422 2.54 -47.95 -11.59
CA VAL A 422 3.73 -48.82 -11.68
C VAL A 422 3.60 -50.06 -10.77
N LEU A 423 3.10 -49.87 -9.53
CA LEU A 423 2.88 -50.98 -8.58
C LEU A 423 1.75 -51.90 -9.03
N LEU A 424 0.70 -51.38 -9.63
CA LEU A 424 -0.43 -52.17 -10.17
C LEU A 424 -0.12 -52.80 -11.52
N ARG A 425 1.03 -52.51 -12.11
CA ARG A 425 1.45 -52.98 -13.45
C ARG A 425 0.56 -52.46 -14.59
N GLU A 426 -0.12 -51.35 -14.40
CA GLU A 426 -1.07 -50.74 -15.37
C GLU A 426 -0.42 -49.56 -16.11
N MET A 427 0.60 -49.85 -16.94
CA MET A 427 1.31 -48.82 -17.71
C MET A 427 0.56 -48.30 -18.91
N THR A 428 -0.49 -49.00 -19.37
CA THR A 428 -1.30 -48.62 -20.56
C THR A 428 -1.98 -47.26 -20.35
N LEU A 429 -2.26 -46.86 -19.11
CA LEU A 429 -2.84 -45.57 -18.78
C LEU A 429 -1.81 -44.43 -18.68
N LEU A 430 -0.51 -44.73 -18.60
CA LEU A 430 0.56 -43.74 -18.47
C LEU A 430 1.04 -43.22 -19.84
N THR A 431 0.12 -42.96 -20.74
CA THR A 431 0.46 -42.35 -22.02
C THR A 431 0.84 -40.88 -21.88
N PRO A 432 1.72 -40.33 -22.72
CA PRO A 432 2.04 -38.89 -22.71
C PRO A 432 0.80 -37.99 -22.80
N SER A 433 -0.24 -38.44 -23.49
CA SER A 433 -1.50 -37.70 -23.63
C SER A 433 -2.25 -37.59 -22.31
N VAL A 434 -2.34 -38.66 -21.51
CA VAL A 434 -3.00 -38.69 -20.23
C VAL A 434 -2.23 -37.78 -19.22
N ILE A 435 -0.90 -37.85 -19.20
CA ILE A 435 -0.05 -37.04 -18.36
C ILE A 435 -0.18 -35.54 -18.73
N THR A 436 -0.20 -35.23 -20.04
CA THR A 436 -0.41 -33.88 -20.53
C THR A 436 -1.79 -33.35 -20.16
N LEU A 437 -2.84 -34.16 -20.27
CA LEU A 437 -4.19 -33.84 -19.85
C LEU A 437 -4.22 -33.52 -18.32
N TYR A 438 -3.61 -34.38 -17.51
CA TYR A 438 -3.50 -34.18 -16.08
C TYR A 438 -2.84 -32.81 -15.74
N ASN A 439 -1.68 -32.54 -16.33
CA ASN A 439 -0.98 -31.26 -16.11
C ASN A 439 -1.82 -30.07 -16.61
N THR A 440 -2.56 -30.20 -17.69
CA THR A 440 -3.46 -29.16 -18.21
C THR A 440 -4.59 -28.89 -17.23
N VAL A 441 -5.22 -29.91 -16.66
CA VAL A 441 -6.25 -29.76 -15.63
C VAL A 441 -5.70 -29.07 -14.40
N ALA A 442 -4.49 -29.44 -13.95
CA ALA A 442 -3.83 -28.77 -12.83
C ALA A 442 -3.60 -27.27 -13.09
N VAL A 443 -3.15 -26.91 -14.30
CA VAL A 443 -3.00 -25.51 -14.72
C VAL A 443 -4.34 -24.77 -14.70
N LEU A 444 -5.40 -25.39 -15.28
CA LEU A 444 -6.73 -24.78 -15.32
C LEU A 444 -7.32 -24.58 -13.90
N ALA A 445 -7.14 -25.55 -13.01
CA ALA A 445 -7.56 -25.46 -11.63
C ALA A 445 -6.86 -24.28 -10.92
N MET A 446 -5.54 -24.16 -11.07
CA MET A 446 -4.79 -23.04 -10.53
C MET A 446 -5.26 -21.70 -11.11
N MET A 447 -5.48 -21.62 -12.42
CA MET A 447 -5.99 -20.43 -13.08
C MET A 447 -7.39 -20.06 -12.61
N ALA A 448 -8.26 -21.02 -12.35
CA ALA A 448 -9.60 -20.81 -11.81
C ALA A 448 -9.53 -20.19 -10.42
N VAL A 449 -8.70 -20.75 -9.53
CA VAL A 449 -8.48 -20.21 -8.18
C VAL A 449 -7.94 -18.77 -8.23
N GLN A 450 -6.97 -18.50 -9.10
CA GLN A 450 -6.46 -17.14 -9.30
C GLN A 450 -7.54 -16.16 -9.81
N ASN A 451 -8.51 -16.62 -10.63
CA ASN A 451 -9.58 -15.77 -11.19
C ASN A 451 -10.64 -15.37 -10.16
N VAL A 452 -10.96 -16.23 -9.21
CA VAL A 452 -11.97 -15.98 -8.17
C VAL A 452 -11.51 -14.84 -7.24
N ARG A 453 -10.21 -14.65 -7.11
CA ARG A 453 -9.65 -13.59 -6.26
C ARG A 453 -9.67 -12.23 -6.95
N LYS A 454 -10.26 -11.25 -6.29
CA LYS A 454 -10.24 -9.84 -6.71
C LYS A 454 -8.98 -9.17 -6.13
N TYR A 455 -8.25 -8.50 -7.00
CA TYR A 455 -7.14 -7.62 -6.61
C TYR A 455 -7.67 -6.28 -6.12
#